data_67457db80151f432a902b5957a4401ae
#
_entry.id   67457db80151f432a902b5957a4401ae
#
_cell.length_a   1.000
_cell.length_b   1.000
_cell.length_c   1.000
_cell.angle_alpha   90.00
_cell.angle_beta   90.00
_cell.angle_gamma   90.00
#
_symmetry.space_group_name_H-M   'P 1'
#
loop_
_entity.id
_entity.type
_entity.pdbx_description
1 polymer ?
#
loop_
_entity_poly.entity_id
_entity_poly.type
_entity_poly.pdbx_seq_one_letter_code
_entity_poly.pdbx_strand_id
1 'polypeptide(L)'
;MRLHHSPTSPYVRKVMVVLLETGQAGDVAIVPAAGTPVDATQMPLAQNPLGKIPALERDDGPALYDSRVICRFLDARAGAGLYPAGSRQWDSLTLEATADGILDAAILMVYEWRVRPEALRMPEWVEGQWAKISRALDAMETRWISHLHGPLDIGQIAVACALGYLDFRHADRDWRQGRPALAAWDAAFAARPSMQSTRPPA
;
A
#
# COMPACT_ATOMS: atom_id res chain seq x y z
N MET A 1 -10.08 18.18 -5.26
CA MET A 1 -8.73 17.60 -5.05
C MET A 1 -8.27 16.83 -6.28
N ARG A 2 -6.95 16.62 -6.48
CA ARG A 2 -6.38 15.83 -7.61
C ARG A 2 -5.34 14.84 -7.07
N LEU A 3 -5.51 13.55 -7.40
CA LEU A 3 -4.59 12.49 -6.96
C LEU A 3 -3.70 12.04 -8.11
N HIS A 4 -2.40 12.20 -7.97
CA HIS A 4 -1.42 11.63 -8.89
C HIS A 4 -1.34 10.12 -8.68
N HIS A 5 -1.61 9.38 -9.75
CA HIS A 5 -2.03 7.98 -9.69
C HIS A 5 -1.34 7.12 -10.75
N SER A 6 -0.98 5.92 -10.35
CA SER A 6 -0.69 4.80 -11.26
C SER A 6 -1.47 3.56 -10.77
N PRO A 7 -2.15 2.83 -11.66
CA PRO A 7 -2.96 1.67 -11.27
C PRO A 7 -2.12 0.50 -10.73
N THR A 8 -0.81 0.51 -10.97
CA THR A 8 0.10 -0.53 -10.48
C THR A 8 0.78 -0.17 -9.16
N SER A 9 0.56 1.04 -8.63
CA SER A 9 1.16 1.47 -7.36
C SER A 9 0.34 0.98 -6.17
N PRO A 10 0.90 0.18 -5.27
CA PRO A 10 0.18 -0.30 -4.10
C PRO A 10 -0.10 0.81 -3.06
N TYR A 11 0.76 1.82 -3.01
CA TYR A 11 0.54 2.99 -2.14
C TYR A 11 -0.62 3.86 -2.65
N VAL A 12 -0.74 4.01 -3.97
CA VAL A 12 -1.90 4.67 -4.58
C VAL A 12 -3.15 3.85 -4.31
N ARG A 13 -3.07 2.51 -4.44
CA ARG A 13 -4.20 1.62 -4.14
C ARG A 13 -4.70 1.82 -2.71
N LYS A 14 -3.81 1.94 -1.71
CA LYS A 14 -4.20 2.22 -0.31
C LYS A 14 -5.03 3.51 -0.21
N VAL A 15 -4.61 4.59 -0.87
CA VAL A 15 -5.38 5.85 -0.92
C VAL A 15 -6.73 5.67 -1.60
N MET A 16 -6.78 4.95 -2.73
CA MET A 16 -8.04 4.69 -3.45
C MET A 16 -9.02 3.88 -2.62
N VAL A 17 -8.54 2.86 -1.89
CA VAL A 17 -9.38 2.09 -0.96
C VAL A 17 -9.94 3.00 0.14
N VAL A 18 -9.11 3.85 0.75
CA VAL A 18 -9.58 4.81 1.77
C VAL A 18 -10.63 5.76 1.19
N LEU A 19 -10.44 6.30 -0.01
CA LEU A 19 -11.42 7.18 -0.68
C LEU A 19 -12.77 6.47 -0.86
N LEU A 20 -12.77 5.20 -1.24
CA LEU A 20 -13.99 4.42 -1.43
C LEU A 20 -14.65 4.05 -0.10
N GLU A 21 -13.90 3.61 0.89
CA GLU A 21 -14.43 3.25 2.22
C GLU A 21 -14.99 4.47 2.97
N THR A 22 -14.50 5.67 2.65
CA THR A 22 -14.96 6.92 3.26
C THR A 22 -15.94 7.71 2.38
N GLY A 23 -16.36 7.18 1.23
CA GLY A 23 -17.32 7.82 0.33
C GLY A 23 -16.82 9.07 -0.39
N GLN A 24 -15.50 9.29 -0.47
CA GLN A 24 -14.88 10.50 -1.01
C GLN A 24 -14.35 10.35 -2.46
N ALA A 25 -14.58 9.20 -3.10
CA ALA A 25 -14.02 8.94 -4.43
C ALA A 25 -14.49 9.97 -5.49
N GLY A 26 -15.71 10.48 -5.37
CA GLY A 26 -16.26 11.51 -6.27
C GLY A 26 -15.63 12.90 -6.10
N ASP A 27 -14.93 13.16 -5.01
CA ASP A 27 -14.32 14.46 -4.71
C ASP A 27 -12.91 14.63 -5.30
N VAL A 28 -12.37 13.56 -5.90
CA VAL A 28 -10.96 13.48 -6.31
C VAL A 28 -10.83 13.15 -7.79
N ALA A 29 -10.28 14.07 -8.57
CA ALA A 29 -9.90 13.81 -9.95
C ALA A 29 -8.59 13.01 -10.00
N ILE A 30 -8.52 12.02 -10.89
CA ILE A 30 -7.35 11.18 -11.09
C ILE A 30 -6.43 11.80 -12.15
N VAL A 31 -5.17 11.99 -11.80
CA VAL A 31 -4.12 12.49 -12.69
C VAL A 31 -3.12 11.36 -12.94
N PRO A 32 -2.99 10.84 -14.17
CA PRO A 32 -2.01 9.79 -14.45
C PRO A 32 -0.58 10.26 -14.17
N ALA A 33 0.22 9.37 -13.57
CA ALA A 33 1.64 9.57 -13.33
C ALA A 33 2.39 8.24 -13.50
N ALA A 34 3.57 8.30 -14.08
CA ALA A 34 4.42 7.13 -14.31
C ALA A 34 5.89 7.49 -14.09
N GLY A 35 6.67 6.54 -13.58
CA GLY A 35 8.10 6.73 -13.38
C GLY A 35 8.78 5.52 -12.80
N THR A 36 10.09 5.59 -12.74
CA THR A 36 10.97 4.60 -12.11
C THR A 36 11.99 5.32 -11.22
N PRO A 37 12.77 4.63 -10.39
CA PRO A 37 13.84 5.26 -9.61
C PRO A 37 14.90 5.98 -10.43
N VAL A 38 15.03 5.66 -11.73
CA VAL A 38 16.03 6.26 -12.64
C VAL A 38 15.40 7.18 -13.70
N ASP A 39 14.07 7.27 -13.72
CA ASP A 39 13.32 8.18 -14.63
C ASP A 39 12.07 8.71 -13.92
N ALA A 40 12.12 9.97 -13.55
CA ALA A 40 11.04 10.68 -12.89
C ALA A 40 10.36 11.73 -13.81
N THR A 41 10.58 11.68 -15.13
CA THR A 41 10.12 12.71 -16.08
C THR A 41 8.60 12.91 -16.10
N GLN A 42 7.83 11.85 -15.83
CA GLN A 42 6.36 11.89 -15.76
C GLN A 42 5.83 11.84 -14.30
N MET A 43 6.70 12.06 -13.33
CA MET A 43 6.31 12.13 -11.93
C MET A 43 5.97 13.56 -11.51
N PRO A 44 5.07 13.74 -10.54
CA PRO A 44 4.62 15.06 -10.08
C PRO A 44 5.68 15.76 -9.19
N LEU A 45 6.83 16.14 -9.77
CA LEU A 45 7.96 16.70 -9.01
C LEU A 45 7.63 18.02 -8.32
N ALA A 46 6.73 18.82 -8.89
CA ALA A 46 6.28 20.07 -8.28
C ALA A 46 5.40 19.81 -7.03
N GLN A 47 4.67 18.70 -7.00
CA GLN A 47 3.78 18.31 -5.89
C GLN A 47 4.52 17.47 -4.86
N ASN A 48 5.43 16.61 -5.30
CA ASN A 48 6.25 15.77 -4.44
C ASN A 48 7.71 15.76 -4.93
N PRO A 49 8.61 16.50 -4.29
CA PRO A 49 10.02 16.61 -4.72
C PRO A 49 10.78 15.28 -4.65
N LEU A 50 10.23 14.25 -3.97
CA LEU A 50 10.82 12.92 -3.96
C LEU A 50 10.56 12.13 -5.25
N GLY A 51 9.77 12.68 -6.20
CA GLY A 51 9.42 11.98 -7.44
C GLY A 51 8.67 10.68 -7.21
N LYS A 52 7.76 10.66 -6.23
CA LYS A 52 6.97 9.47 -5.85
C LYS A 52 5.47 9.77 -5.87
N ILE A 53 4.69 8.73 -6.09
CA ILE A 53 3.23 8.73 -5.94
C ILE A 53 2.83 7.75 -4.82
N PRO A 54 1.68 8.02 -4.15
CA PRO A 54 0.71 9.08 -4.41
C PRO A 54 1.17 10.47 -3.99
N ALA A 55 0.63 11.49 -4.66
CA ALA A 55 0.62 12.87 -4.20
C ALA A 55 -0.80 13.42 -4.40
N LEU A 56 -1.36 14.10 -3.40
CA LEU A 56 -2.72 14.64 -3.41
C LEU A 56 -2.66 16.16 -3.38
N GLU A 57 -3.10 16.80 -4.47
CA GLU A 57 -3.32 18.23 -4.51
C GLU A 57 -4.65 18.59 -3.83
N ARG A 58 -4.64 19.66 -3.05
CA ARG A 58 -5.81 20.22 -2.36
C ARG A 58 -5.87 21.74 -2.58
N ASP A 59 -7.06 22.32 -2.43
CA ASP A 59 -7.28 23.74 -2.74
C ASP A 59 -6.84 24.67 -1.59
N ASP A 60 -6.69 24.13 -0.39
CA ASP A 60 -6.45 24.87 0.85
C ASP A 60 -4.99 24.78 1.36
N GLY A 61 -4.06 24.29 0.53
CA GLY A 61 -2.66 24.20 0.95
C GLY A 61 -1.76 23.41 0.00
N PRO A 62 -0.50 23.17 0.39
CA PRO A 62 0.43 22.36 -0.37
C PRO A 62 -0.08 20.94 -0.60
N ALA A 63 0.42 20.29 -1.65
CA ALA A 63 0.12 18.89 -1.90
C ALA A 63 0.60 17.99 -0.75
N LEU A 64 -0.19 16.97 -0.45
CA LEU A 64 0.12 15.98 0.58
C LEU A 64 0.83 14.77 -0.03
N TYR A 65 1.79 14.24 0.67
CA TYR A 65 2.49 12.96 0.46
C TYR A 65 3.16 12.56 1.81
N ASP A 66 3.45 11.28 2.10
CA ASP A 66 3.14 10.09 1.32
C ASP A 66 1.71 9.54 1.55
N SER A 67 1.47 8.28 1.18
CA SER A 67 0.16 7.62 1.33
C SER A 67 -0.36 7.65 2.77
N ARG A 68 0.51 7.58 3.78
CA ARG A 68 0.12 7.65 5.21
C ARG A 68 -0.45 9.00 5.57
N VAL A 69 0.19 10.08 5.12
CA VAL A 69 -0.31 11.44 5.34
C VAL A 69 -1.63 11.65 4.62
N ILE A 70 -1.72 11.20 3.36
CA ILE A 70 -2.94 11.32 2.56
C ILE A 70 -4.09 10.54 3.20
N CYS A 71 -3.88 9.29 3.58
CA CYS A 71 -4.93 8.47 4.20
C CYS A 71 -5.40 9.08 5.53
N ARG A 72 -4.51 9.59 6.35
CA ARG A 72 -4.86 10.27 7.61
C ARG A 72 -5.65 11.56 7.37
N PHE A 73 -5.28 12.34 6.35
CA PHE A 73 -6.03 13.53 5.94
C PHE A 73 -7.45 13.17 5.49
N LEU A 74 -7.59 12.15 4.65
CA LEU A 74 -8.90 11.70 4.15
C LEU A 74 -9.79 11.14 5.26
N ASP A 75 -9.21 10.37 6.19
CA ASP A 75 -9.94 9.87 7.37
C ASP A 75 -10.43 11.02 8.25
N ALA A 76 -9.56 11.98 8.57
CA ALA A 76 -9.92 13.16 9.37
C ALA A 76 -11.00 14.01 8.67
N ARG A 77 -10.89 14.18 7.35
CA ARG A 77 -11.89 14.94 6.54
C ARG A 77 -13.26 14.28 6.56
N ALA A 78 -13.33 12.96 6.53
CA ALA A 78 -14.59 12.20 6.57
C ALA A 78 -15.11 11.94 8.00
N GLY A 79 -14.26 12.04 9.01
CA GLY A 79 -14.58 11.59 10.37
C GLY A 79 -14.84 10.08 10.44
N ALA A 80 -14.17 9.27 9.57
CA ALA A 80 -14.50 7.86 9.39
C ALA A 80 -13.93 6.96 10.49
N GLY A 81 -12.88 7.40 11.22
CA GLY A 81 -12.29 6.65 12.33
C GLY A 81 -11.41 5.48 11.90
N LEU A 82 -10.89 5.51 10.67
CA LEU A 82 -9.93 4.51 10.19
C LEU A 82 -8.60 4.59 10.96
N TYR A 83 -8.29 5.75 11.54
CA TYR A 83 -7.21 5.95 12.50
C TYR A 83 -7.82 6.03 13.90
N PRO A 84 -8.00 4.91 14.60
CA PRO A 84 -8.66 4.89 15.90
C PRO A 84 -7.85 5.67 16.94
N ALA A 85 -8.55 6.19 17.96
CA ALA A 85 -7.90 6.80 19.12
C ALA A 85 -7.59 5.77 20.21
N GLY A 86 -6.82 6.18 21.22
CA GLY A 86 -6.49 5.34 22.38
C GLY A 86 -5.48 4.25 22.05
N SER A 87 -5.56 3.12 22.77
CA SER A 87 -4.57 2.04 22.65
C SER A 87 -4.53 1.40 21.26
N ARG A 88 -5.69 1.24 20.61
CA ARG A 88 -5.76 0.69 19.25
C ARG A 88 -5.02 1.51 18.19
N GLN A 89 -4.80 2.79 18.43
CA GLN A 89 -4.04 3.64 17.51
C GLN A 89 -2.66 3.07 17.20
N TRP A 90 -1.96 2.64 18.24
CA TRP A 90 -0.59 2.13 18.08
C TRP A 90 -0.52 0.83 17.32
N ASP A 91 -1.51 -0.06 17.53
CA ASP A 91 -1.63 -1.32 16.82
C ASP A 91 -1.91 -1.07 15.32
N SER A 92 -2.89 -0.20 15.01
CA SER A 92 -3.23 0.16 13.63
C SER A 92 -2.06 0.81 12.89
N LEU A 93 -1.34 1.73 13.54
CA LEU A 93 -0.15 2.38 12.96
C LEU A 93 1.02 1.41 12.80
N THR A 94 1.19 0.45 13.71
CA THR A 94 2.22 -0.58 13.61
C THR A 94 1.93 -1.53 12.44
N LEU A 95 0.67 -1.92 12.24
CA LEU A 95 0.26 -2.72 11.09
C LEU A 95 0.42 -1.94 9.78
N GLU A 96 0.02 -0.66 9.73
CA GLU A 96 0.25 0.19 8.55
C GLU A 96 1.75 0.28 8.22
N ALA A 97 2.60 0.54 9.22
CA ALA A 97 4.05 0.61 9.03
C ALA A 97 4.65 -0.74 8.57
N THR A 98 4.14 -1.86 9.11
CA THR A 98 4.58 -3.20 8.70
C THR A 98 4.19 -3.50 7.26
N ALA A 99 2.96 -3.17 6.87
CA ALA A 99 2.48 -3.34 5.50
C ALA A 99 3.27 -2.46 4.50
N ASP A 100 3.52 -1.20 4.84
CA ASP A 100 4.36 -0.31 4.03
C ASP A 100 5.80 -0.86 3.92
N GLY A 101 6.35 -1.42 5.00
CA GLY A 101 7.67 -2.09 4.95
C GLY A 101 7.70 -3.34 4.06
N ILE A 102 6.60 -4.10 4.00
CA ILE A 102 6.43 -5.19 3.01
C ILE A 102 6.45 -4.62 1.59
N LEU A 103 5.70 -3.55 1.34
CA LEU A 103 5.64 -2.91 0.03
C LEU A 103 6.99 -2.33 -0.40
N ASP A 104 7.70 -1.67 0.53
CA ASP A 104 9.04 -1.14 0.26
C ASP A 104 10.00 -2.26 -0.19
N ALA A 105 10.03 -3.37 0.53
CA ALA A 105 10.85 -4.52 0.17
C ALA A 105 10.42 -5.14 -1.17
N ALA A 106 9.12 -5.34 -1.38
CA ALA A 106 8.57 -5.94 -2.59
C ALA A 106 8.84 -5.09 -3.85
N ILE A 107 8.70 -3.76 -3.74
CA ILE A 107 8.98 -2.83 -4.85
C ILE A 107 10.46 -2.81 -5.20
N LEU A 108 11.35 -2.85 -4.20
CA LEU A 108 12.79 -2.94 -4.44
C LEU A 108 13.15 -4.21 -5.22
N MET A 109 12.53 -5.36 -4.92
CA MET A 109 12.70 -6.59 -5.69
C MET A 109 12.27 -6.41 -7.16
N VAL A 110 11.12 -5.75 -7.40
CA VAL A 110 10.65 -5.45 -8.77
C VAL A 110 11.67 -4.60 -9.52
N TYR A 111 12.19 -3.55 -8.89
CA TYR A 111 13.13 -2.64 -9.54
C TYR A 111 14.50 -3.27 -9.76
N GLU A 112 14.94 -4.22 -8.96
CA GLU A 112 16.17 -4.98 -9.20
C GLU A 112 16.14 -5.69 -10.56
N TRP A 113 14.97 -6.23 -10.95
CA TRP A 113 14.80 -6.92 -12.23
C TRP A 113 14.45 -5.99 -13.39
N ARG A 114 13.68 -4.93 -13.15
CA ARG A 114 13.15 -4.07 -14.23
C ARG A 114 14.11 -2.96 -14.65
N VAL A 115 14.91 -2.47 -13.73
CA VAL A 115 15.72 -1.26 -13.93
C VAL A 115 17.21 -1.56 -13.94
N ARG A 116 17.67 -2.51 -13.12
CA ARG A 116 19.08 -2.83 -13.02
C ARG A 116 19.54 -3.70 -14.20
N PRO A 117 20.65 -3.34 -14.87
CA PRO A 117 21.27 -4.19 -15.88
C PRO A 117 21.59 -5.59 -15.32
N GLU A 118 21.39 -6.64 -16.11
CA GLU A 118 21.49 -8.03 -15.67
C GLU A 118 22.83 -8.34 -14.97
N ALA A 119 23.93 -7.89 -15.54
CA ALA A 119 25.26 -8.09 -14.98
C ALA A 119 25.51 -7.42 -13.61
N LEU A 120 24.61 -6.53 -13.19
CA LEU A 120 24.71 -5.80 -11.92
C LEU A 120 23.62 -6.23 -10.91
N ARG A 121 22.78 -7.22 -11.24
CA ARG A 121 21.75 -7.74 -10.35
C ARG A 121 22.39 -8.55 -9.21
N MET A 122 21.80 -8.40 -8.03
CA MET A 122 22.28 -9.08 -6.83
C MET A 122 21.17 -9.98 -6.24
N PRO A 123 21.11 -11.27 -6.64
CA PRO A 123 20.06 -12.19 -6.16
C PRO A 123 19.98 -12.29 -4.64
N GLU A 124 21.10 -12.31 -3.94
CA GLU A 124 21.17 -12.40 -2.47
C GLU A 124 20.50 -11.19 -1.80
N TRP A 125 20.59 -10.01 -2.41
CA TRP A 125 19.87 -8.83 -1.92
C TRP A 125 18.37 -8.98 -2.09
N VAL A 126 17.92 -9.56 -3.21
CA VAL A 126 16.49 -9.86 -3.45
C VAL A 126 15.97 -10.85 -2.41
N GLU A 127 16.73 -11.92 -2.12
CA GLU A 127 16.37 -12.87 -1.06
C GLU A 127 16.37 -12.21 0.33
N GLY A 128 17.26 -11.27 0.57
CA GLY A 128 17.26 -10.47 1.79
C GLY A 128 16.00 -9.60 1.94
N GLN A 129 15.48 -9.03 0.83
CA GLN A 129 14.19 -8.31 0.85
C GLN A 129 13.03 -9.28 1.09
N TRP A 130 13.01 -10.43 0.41
CA TRP A 130 11.97 -11.43 0.63
C TRP A 130 11.95 -11.97 2.05
N ALA A 131 13.10 -12.18 2.67
CA ALA A 131 13.19 -12.61 4.06
C ALA A 131 12.55 -11.61 5.04
N LYS A 132 12.59 -10.29 4.77
CA LYS A 132 11.87 -9.27 5.56
C LYS A 132 10.36 -9.44 5.41
N ILE A 133 9.89 -9.61 4.16
CA ILE A 133 8.48 -9.85 3.85
C ILE A 133 8.00 -11.10 4.59
N SER A 134 8.71 -12.22 4.47
CA SER A 134 8.33 -13.49 5.10
C SER A 134 8.19 -13.36 6.62
N ARG A 135 9.17 -12.75 7.30
CA ARG A 135 9.10 -12.53 8.75
C ARG A 135 7.92 -11.63 9.15
N ALA A 136 7.61 -10.61 8.36
CA ALA A 136 6.46 -9.74 8.62
C ALA A 136 5.13 -10.50 8.48
N LEU A 137 5.01 -11.35 7.44
CA LEU A 137 3.85 -12.20 7.23
C LEU A 137 3.68 -13.25 8.35
N ASP A 138 4.78 -13.85 8.84
CA ASP A 138 4.76 -14.77 9.98
C ASP A 138 4.29 -14.08 11.26
N ALA A 139 4.71 -12.83 11.46
CA ALA A 139 4.23 -12.04 12.58
C ALA A 139 2.74 -11.69 12.45
N MET A 140 2.25 -11.42 11.23
CA MET A 140 0.82 -11.20 10.98
C MET A 140 0.01 -12.47 11.28
N GLU A 141 0.45 -13.62 10.79
CA GLU A 141 -0.19 -14.91 11.03
C GLU A 141 -0.30 -15.25 12.54
N THR A 142 0.76 -14.97 13.30
CA THR A 142 0.82 -15.44 14.69
C THR A 142 0.35 -14.42 15.74
N ARG A 143 0.38 -13.13 15.44
CA ARG A 143 0.16 -12.07 16.44
C ARG A 143 -0.99 -11.12 16.10
N TRP A 144 -1.32 -10.95 14.82
CA TRP A 144 -2.21 -9.87 14.39
C TRP A 144 -3.57 -10.32 13.86
N ILE A 145 -3.81 -11.62 13.75
CA ILE A 145 -5.09 -12.16 13.22
C ILE A 145 -6.29 -11.65 14.01
N SER A 146 -6.20 -11.58 15.34
CA SER A 146 -7.28 -11.04 16.18
C SER A 146 -7.59 -9.57 15.86
N HIS A 147 -6.56 -8.74 15.63
CA HIS A 147 -6.73 -7.35 15.23
C HIS A 147 -7.33 -7.24 13.82
N LEU A 148 -6.85 -8.07 12.90
CA LEU A 148 -7.33 -8.11 11.51
C LEU A 148 -8.81 -8.49 11.40
N HIS A 149 -9.36 -9.25 12.36
CA HIS A 149 -10.80 -9.54 12.45
C HIS A 149 -11.59 -8.48 13.22
N GLY A 150 -10.96 -7.43 13.70
CA GLY A 150 -11.59 -6.33 14.43
C GLY A 150 -12.34 -5.35 13.53
N PRO A 151 -12.83 -4.22 14.11
CA PRO A 151 -13.42 -3.12 13.34
C PRO A 151 -12.42 -2.57 12.32
N LEU A 152 -12.94 -2.17 11.15
CA LEU A 152 -12.11 -1.66 10.04
C LEU A 152 -11.24 -0.49 10.49
N ASP A 153 -9.94 -0.58 10.16
CA ASP A 153 -8.98 0.50 10.35
C ASP A 153 -7.91 0.52 9.24
N ILE A 154 -7.04 1.51 9.29
CA ILE A 154 -6.01 1.71 8.26
C ILE A 154 -5.01 0.54 8.20
N GLY A 155 -4.73 -0.12 9.33
CA GLY A 155 -3.84 -1.28 9.37
C GLY A 155 -4.33 -2.42 8.50
N GLN A 156 -5.63 -2.75 8.58
CA GLN A 156 -6.25 -3.77 7.74
C GLN A 156 -6.20 -3.40 6.25
N ILE A 157 -6.53 -2.15 5.90
CA ILE A 157 -6.48 -1.66 4.51
C ILE A 157 -5.04 -1.77 3.97
N ALA A 158 -4.06 -1.34 4.75
CA ALA A 158 -2.65 -1.39 4.36
C ALA A 158 -2.17 -2.83 4.15
N VAL A 159 -2.50 -3.75 5.08
CA VAL A 159 -2.17 -5.18 4.96
C VAL A 159 -2.78 -5.78 3.70
N ALA A 160 -4.08 -5.56 3.44
CA ALA A 160 -4.73 -6.07 2.24
C ALA A 160 -4.11 -5.54 0.94
N CYS A 161 -3.71 -4.26 0.91
CA CYS A 161 -3.00 -3.69 -0.24
C CYS A 161 -1.61 -4.32 -0.42
N ALA A 162 -0.90 -4.62 0.67
CA ALA A 162 0.40 -5.27 0.62
C ALA A 162 0.29 -6.72 0.11
N LEU A 163 -0.64 -7.51 0.64
CA LEU A 163 -0.88 -8.89 0.20
C LEU A 163 -1.28 -8.95 -1.27
N GLY A 164 -2.20 -8.08 -1.70
CA GLY A 164 -2.60 -7.98 -3.10
C GLY A 164 -1.47 -7.54 -4.03
N TYR A 165 -0.48 -6.78 -3.54
CA TYR A 165 0.71 -6.45 -4.31
C TYR A 165 1.67 -7.65 -4.44
N LEU A 166 1.80 -8.47 -3.40
CA LEU A 166 2.56 -9.72 -3.49
C LEU A 166 1.95 -10.67 -4.52
N ASP A 167 0.62 -10.79 -4.55
CA ASP A 167 -0.08 -11.58 -5.58
C ASP A 167 0.17 -11.02 -6.99
N PHE A 168 0.21 -9.70 -7.14
CA PHE A 168 0.39 -9.06 -8.44
C PHE A 168 1.82 -9.16 -8.98
N ARG A 169 2.84 -9.11 -8.12
CA ARG A 169 4.25 -9.00 -8.53
C ARG A 169 5.13 -10.17 -8.15
N HIS A 170 4.73 -10.96 -7.18
CA HIS A 170 5.52 -12.03 -6.58
C HIS A 170 4.69 -13.30 -6.36
N ALA A 171 3.77 -13.59 -7.30
CA ALA A 171 2.89 -14.76 -7.22
C ALA A 171 3.66 -16.09 -7.15
N ASP A 172 4.85 -16.13 -7.75
CA ASP A 172 5.77 -17.26 -7.71
C ASP A 172 6.32 -17.58 -6.31
N ARG A 173 6.24 -16.64 -5.38
CA ARG A 173 6.75 -16.78 -4.01
C ARG A 173 5.77 -17.46 -3.05
N ASP A 174 4.52 -17.66 -3.46
CA ASP A 174 3.45 -18.30 -2.65
C ASP A 174 3.47 -17.87 -1.17
N TRP A 175 3.21 -16.60 -0.91
CA TRP A 175 3.25 -16.04 0.43
C TRP A 175 2.25 -16.71 1.41
N ARG A 176 1.25 -17.44 0.91
CA ARG A 176 0.22 -18.12 1.71
C ARG A 176 0.72 -19.40 2.36
N GLN A 177 1.79 -19.98 1.84
CA GLN A 177 2.35 -21.22 2.39
C GLN A 177 2.73 -21.03 3.87
N GLY A 178 2.14 -21.87 4.74
CA GLY A 178 2.35 -21.81 6.19
C GLY A 178 1.58 -20.69 6.92
N ARG A 179 0.67 -19.97 6.23
CA ARG A 179 -0.08 -18.82 6.79
C ARG A 179 -1.58 -18.92 6.50
N PRO A 180 -2.24 -19.99 6.96
CA PRO A 180 -3.64 -20.27 6.61
C PRO A 180 -4.64 -19.24 7.17
N ALA A 181 -4.39 -18.70 8.37
CA ALA A 181 -5.29 -17.71 8.97
C ALA A 181 -5.21 -16.36 8.24
N LEU A 182 -4.01 -15.91 7.90
CA LEU A 182 -3.81 -14.70 7.12
C LEU A 182 -4.37 -14.85 5.70
N ALA A 183 -4.20 -16.02 5.08
CA ALA A 183 -4.76 -16.32 3.75
C ALA A 183 -6.30 -16.31 3.76
N ALA A 184 -6.92 -16.88 4.78
CA ALA A 184 -8.38 -16.87 4.94
C ALA A 184 -8.92 -15.45 5.17
N TRP A 185 -8.23 -14.66 6.00
CA TRP A 185 -8.57 -13.26 6.22
C TRP A 185 -8.45 -12.45 4.92
N ASP A 186 -7.36 -12.58 4.19
CA ASP A 186 -7.12 -11.90 2.91
C ASP A 186 -8.24 -12.20 1.90
N ALA A 187 -8.61 -13.47 1.76
CA ALA A 187 -9.68 -13.88 0.84
C ALA A 187 -11.01 -13.19 1.17
N ALA A 188 -11.35 -13.10 2.46
CA ALA A 188 -12.55 -12.41 2.93
C ALA A 188 -12.46 -10.88 2.72
N PHE A 189 -11.33 -10.27 3.06
CA PHE A 189 -11.13 -8.82 2.92
C PHE A 189 -11.09 -8.39 1.44
N ALA A 190 -10.46 -9.20 0.58
CA ALA A 190 -10.38 -8.96 -0.85
C ALA A 190 -11.75 -8.96 -1.56
N ALA A 191 -12.80 -9.54 -0.94
CA ALA A 191 -14.16 -9.50 -1.46
C ALA A 191 -14.87 -8.13 -1.29
N ARG A 192 -14.29 -7.20 -0.52
CA ARG A 192 -14.86 -5.85 -0.34
C ARG A 192 -14.93 -5.10 -1.67
N PRO A 193 -16.02 -4.36 -1.95
CA PRO A 193 -16.16 -3.59 -3.20
C PRO A 193 -14.97 -2.65 -3.47
N SER A 194 -14.43 -2.00 -2.43
CA SER A 194 -13.27 -1.12 -2.50
C SER A 194 -12.01 -1.85 -2.97
N MET A 195 -11.79 -3.08 -2.52
CA MET A 195 -10.67 -3.91 -2.93
C MET A 195 -10.83 -4.46 -4.35
N GLN A 196 -12.07 -4.80 -4.75
CA GLN A 196 -12.36 -5.31 -6.09
C GLN A 196 -12.16 -4.23 -7.16
N SER A 197 -12.69 -3.02 -6.93
CA SER A 197 -12.63 -1.92 -7.90
C SER A 197 -11.24 -1.29 -8.04
N THR A 198 -10.33 -1.56 -7.09
CA THR A 198 -8.95 -1.02 -7.10
C THR A 198 -7.90 -2.08 -7.45
N ARG A 199 -8.30 -3.24 -7.97
CA ARG A 199 -7.33 -4.26 -8.41
C ARG A 199 -6.38 -3.69 -9.46
N PRO A 200 -5.07 -3.98 -9.38
CA PRO A 200 -4.15 -3.65 -10.46
C PRO A 200 -4.59 -4.35 -11.75
N PRO A 201 -4.31 -3.77 -12.92
CA PRO A 201 -4.58 -4.42 -14.20
C PRO A 201 -3.76 -5.70 -14.34
N ALA A 202 -4.33 -6.67 -15.07
CA ALA A 202 -3.67 -7.95 -15.35
C ALA A 202 -2.39 -7.76 -16.18
#